data_fcb47e2c60bde3b2ce8d293a308db9a4
#
_entry.id   fcb47e2c60bde3b2ce8d293a308db9a4
#
_cell.length_a   1.000
_cell.length_b   1.000
_cell.length_c   1.000
_cell.angle_alpha   90.00
_cell.angle_beta   90.00
_cell.angle_gamma   90.00
#
_symmetry.space_group_name_H-M   'P 1'
#
loop_
_entity.id
_entity.type
_entity.pdbx_description
1 polymer ?
#
loop_
_entity_poly.entity_id
_entity_poly.type
_entity_poly.pdbx_seq_one_letter_code
_entity_poly.pdbx_strand_id
1 'polypeptide(L)'
;MGKILGIDLGTTNSAMAVLEGGEPTIIVNAEGDRTTPSVVGFRADGDRIVGKAAKNQAVTNPVNTVFSIKRFMGRKFDEVQSEIKTVPYKVKAGTDGRAVVEIEGVDYTPEQISAMTLAKMKADAEKYLGEPVTDAVITVPAYFNDAQRQATKDAGKIAGLNVQRIVNEPTAAALAYGLDKKDQDHKVLVFDLGGGTFDVSLLDLADGVVEVLATNGDNHLGGDDWDQRVIDWLADKFNSDNGIDLRKDPMALQRLKEAAENAKKELSSAQQAQVNLPFITADASGPKHLDYTLTRAEFERITRDLLDRCKAPVTKALQDAGLQLSDVSEVILVGGSTRMPAVQDLVKSMTGKQPNMSVNPDEFVADGAAVQGGVLTGDVSGILLLDVTPLSLGVETLGGVVDKVIDRNTTIPTSSTKVYSTAADNQTSVEIHVLQGEREMASDNKSLGKFNLTGIPAAQRGIPQIEVTFDIDANGILKVTAKDKATDKSQEITISGSTALSDEEVDRMVKDAESHAEEDKKRKDEIEVRNQVDSLAYSTEQTVKDLGDKVPEDQKKAVEEAVAEAKTALDGSDIEAIKKAGEKLTEVGQKLAEIVYADAQAQTAGNNGAASNPSEPDVVDADYEVVDDDKNQN
;
A
#
# COMPACT_ATOMS: atom_id res chain seq x y z
N MET A 1 -23.98 -12.10 19.55
CA MET A 1 -23.55 -10.99 18.67
C MET A 1 -24.30 -11.15 17.36
N GLY A 2 -24.64 -10.04 16.66
CA GLY A 2 -25.25 -10.14 15.32
C GLY A 2 -24.27 -10.76 14.33
N LYS A 3 -24.78 -11.28 13.21
CA LYS A 3 -23.93 -11.80 12.13
C LYS A 3 -23.11 -10.69 11.52
N ILE A 4 -21.82 -10.94 11.23
CA ILE A 4 -20.94 -10.04 10.49
C ILE A 4 -21.06 -10.36 9.00
N LEU A 5 -21.35 -9.35 8.17
CA LEU A 5 -21.44 -9.48 6.73
C LEU A 5 -20.04 -9.43 6.10
N GLY A 6 -19.63 -10.49 5.41
CA GLY A 6 -18.43 -10.50 4.58
C GLY A 6 -18.76 -9.90 3.20
N ILE A 7 -18.02 -8.88 2.79
CA ILE A 7 -18.26 -8.17 1.53
C ILE A 7 -16.98 -8.12 0.70
N ASP A 8 -17.05 -8.67 -0.50
CA ASP A 8 -16.14 -8.36 -1.59
C ASP A 8 -16.66 -7.13 -2.34
N LEU A 9 -16.01 -5.99 -2.14
CA LEU A 9 -16.34 -4.74 -2.82
C LEU A 9 -15.52 -4.63 -4.11
N GLY A 10 -15.92 -5.36 -5.15
CA GLY A 10 -15.19 -5.42 -6.41
C GLY A 10 -15.36 -4.18 -7.30
N THR A 11 -14.42 -3.97 -8.25
CA THR A 11 -14.46 -2.85 -9.22
C THR A 11 -15.68 -2.94 -10.13
N THR A 12 -16.00 -4.14 -10.60
CA THR A 12 -17.09 -4.39 -11.58
C THR A 12 -18.31 -5.01 -10.92
N ASN A 13 -18.10 -6.02 -10.08
CA ASN A 13 -19.15 -6.70 -9.33
C ASN A 13 -18.72 -6.87 -7.88
N SER A 14 -19.68 -6.84 -6.98
CA SER A 14 -19.50 -7.09 -5.56
C SER A 14 -20.26 -8.35 -5.14
N ALA A 15 -19.73 -9.08 -4.17
CA ALA A 15 -20.36 -10.26 -3.59
C ALA A 15 -20.46 -10.13 -2.07
N MET A 16 -21.39 -10.84 -1.45
CA MET A 16 -21.57 -10.84 -0.01
C MET A 16 -21.90 -12.24 0.53
N ALA A 17 -21.36 -12.53 1.70
CA ALA A 17 -21.55 -13.80 2.37
C ALA A 17 -21.71 -13.60 3.87
N VAL A 18 -22.30 -14.58 4.53
CA VAL A 18 -22.33 -14.70 5.99
C VAL A 18 -21.89 -16.09 6.41
N LEU A 19 -21.45 -16.23 7.66
CA LEU A 19 -21.20 -17.54 8.23
C LEU A 19 -22.52 -18.15 8.73
N GLU A 20 -22.88 -19.32 8.22
CA GLU A 20 -24.05 -20.11 8.65
C GLU A 20 -23.63 -21.54 8.99
N GLY A 21 -23.85 -21.94 10.24
CA GLY A 21 -23.49 -23.28 10.69
C GLY A 21 -21.99 -23.61 10.66
N GLY A 22 -21.11 -22.57 10.66
CA GLY A 22 -19.67 -22.73 10.57
C GLY A 22 -19.12 -22.66 9.13
N GLU A 23 -20.00 -22.57 8.13
CA GLU A 23 -19.63 -22.50 6.71
C GLU A 23 -20.02 -21.15 6.11
N PRO A 24 -19.20 -20.58 5.20
CA PRO A 24 -19.57 -19.37 4.48
C PRO A 24 -20.70 -19.64 3.49
N THR A 25 -21.68 -18.77 3.48
CA THR A 25 -22.86 -18.86 2.61
C THR A 25 -23.04 -17.55 1.84
N ILE A 26 -22.99 -17.62 0.51
CA ILE A 26 -23.22 -16.46 -0.35
C ILE A 26 -24.69 -16.03 -0.27
N ILE A 27 -24.89 -14.74 -0.01
CA ILE A 27 -26.21 -14.13 0.00
C ILE A 27 -26.59 -13.73 -1.42
N VAL A 28 -27.74 -14.23 -1.88
CA VAL A 28 -28.36 -13.87 -3.15
C VAL A 28 -29.03 -12.50 -3.00
N ASN A 29 -28.79 -11.58 -3.92
CA ASN A 29 -29.39 -10.25 -3.90
C ASN A 29 -30.89 -10.27 -4.24
N ALA A 30 -31.56 -9.12 -4.13
CA ALA A 30 -33.00 -9.01 -4.38
C ALA A 30 -33.41 -9.36 -5.83
N GLU A 31 -32.47 -9.28 -6.78
CA GLU A 31 -32.66 -9.64 -8.19
C GLU A 31 -32.45 -11.14 -8.48
N GLY A 32 -32.06 -11.91 -7.48
CA GLY A 32 -31.79 -13.36 -7.60
C GLY A 32 -30.37 -13.70 -8.08
N ASP A 33 -29.49 -12.71 -8.17
CA ASP A 33 -28.10 -12.91 -8.58
C ASP A 33 -27.17 -13.07 -7.36
N ARG A 34 -26.10 -13.85 -7.51
CA ARG A 34 -25.09 -14.09 -6.44
C ARG A 34 -24.06 -12.98 -6.34
N THR A 35 -23.99 -12.11 -7.34
CA THR A 35 -23.17 -10.91 -7.38
C THR A 35 -24.02 -9.69 -7.71
N THR A 36 -23.61 -8.52 -7.24
CA THR A 36 -24.26 -7.24 -7.51
C THR A 36 -23.30 -6.37 -8.32
N PRO A 37 -23.69 -5.90 -9.53
CA PRO A 37 -22.87 -4.95 -10.26
C PRO A 37 -22.55 -3.70 -9.42
N SER A 38 -21.28 -3.31 -9.36
CA SER A 38 -20.80 -2.11 -8.64
C SER A 38 -21.09 -0.86 -9.48
N VAL A 39 -22.37 -0.62 -9.76
CA VAL A 39 -22.88 0.43 -10.66
C VAL A 39 -23.98 1.20 -9.96
N VAL A 40 -23.91 2.54 -10.04
CA VAL A 40 -24.89 3.47 -9.46
C VAL A 40 -25.43 4.37 -10.56
N GLY A 41 -26.74 4.39 -10.75
CA GLY A 41 -27.43 5.24 -11.71
C GLY A 41 -28.24 6.33 -11.03
N PHE A 42 -28.20 7.53 -11.59
CA PHE A 42 -28.99 8.67 -11.16
C PHE A 42 -30.06 8.96 -12.21
N ARG A 43 -31.31 9.06 -11.79
CA ARG A 43 -32.46 9.34 -12.65
C ARG A 43 -32.86 10.81 -12.57
N ALA A 44 -33.51 11.30 -13.62
CA ALA A 44 -33.96 12.68 -13.70
C ALA A 44 -35.03 13.06 -12.65
N ASP A 45 -35.71 12.08 -12.06
CA ASP A 45 -36.65 12.25 -10.94
C ASP A 45 -35.97 12.37 -9.57
N GLY A 46 -34.63 12.26 -9.54
CA GLY A 46 -33.82 12.29 -8.32
C GLY A 46 -33.62 10.92 -7.67
N ASP A 47 -34.25 9.86 -8.20
CA ASP A 47 -34.09 8.50 -7.71
C ASP A 47 -32.69 7.95 -8.02
N ARG A 48 -32.18 7.16 -7.07
CA ARG A 48 -30.91 6.43 -7.21
C ARG A 48 -31.18 4.95 -7.36
N ILE A 49 -30.57 4.34 -8.36
CA ILE A 49 -30.64 2.91 -8.59
C ILE A 49 -29.24 2.31 -8.52
N VAL A 50 -29.12 1.08 -8.04
CA VAL A 50 -27.85 0.41 -7.85
C VAL A 50 -27.93 -1.01 -8.41
N GLY A 51 -26.79 -1.54 -8.85
CA GLY A 51 -26.68 -2.91 -9.31
C GLY A 51 -27.17 -3.08 -10.74
N LYS A 52 -27.89 -4.17 -11.01
CA LYS A 52 -28.35 -4.57 -12.35
C LYS A 52 -29.22 -3.51 -13.03
N ALA A 53 -30.10 -2.86 -12.27
CA ALA A 53 -30.94 -1.79 -12.80
C ALA A 53 -30.11 -0.58 -13.27
N ALA A 54 -29.07 -0.19 -12.52
CA ALA A 54 -28.14 0.86 -12.91
C ALA A 54 -27.30 0.44 -14.13
N LYS A 55 -26.81 -0.79 -14.17
CA LYS A 55 -26.05 -1.32 -15.31
C LYS A 55 -26.88 -1.25 -16.59
N ASN A 56 -28.15 -1.61 -16.52
CA ASN A 56 -29.07 -1.51 -17.67
C ASN A 56 -29.34 -0.05 -18.10
N GLN A 57 -29.38 0.89 -17.15
CA GLN A 57 -29.54 2.32 -17.47
C GLN A 57 -28.30 2.90 -18.19
N ALA A 58 -27.13 2.36 -18.00
CA ALA A 58 -25.88 2.89 -18.56
C ALA A 58 -25.93 3.07 -20.07
N VAL A 59 -26.68 2.22 -20.79
CA VAL A 59 -26.88 2.32 -22.25
C VAL A 59 -27.61 3.59 -22.67
N THR A 60 -28.63 4.00 -21.91
CA THR A 60 -29.49 5.14 -22.25
C THR A 60 -29.11 6.43 -21.53
N ASN A 61 -28.39 6.32 -20.40
CA ASN A 61 -27.97 7.45 -19.58
C ASN A 61 -26.53 7.25 -19.05
N PRO A 62 -25.53 7.11 -19.94
CA PRO A 62 -24.14 6.82 -19.53
C PRO A 62 -23.51 7.92 -18.66
N VAL A 63 -23.85 9.19 -18.90
CA VAL A 63 -23.24 10.34 -18.18
C VAL A 63 -23.69 10.44 -16.73
N ASN A 64 -24.85 9.87 -16.37
CA ASN A 64 -25.39 9.83 -15.03
C ASN A 64 -25.37 8.40 -14.44
N THR A 65 -24.54 7.52 -14.99
CA THR A 65 -24.36 6.15 -14.50
C THR A 65 -22.88 5.91 -14.19
N VAL A 66 -22.58 5.73 -12.90
CA VAL A 66 -21.22 5.60 -12.37
C VAL A 66 -20.88 4.13 -12.21
N PHE A 67 -19.77 3.71 -12.77
CA PHE A 67 -19.17 2.36 -12.65
C PHE A 67 -17.64 2.48 -12.49
N SER A 68 -16.98 1.38 -12.15
CA SER A 68 -15.53 1.32 -11.91
C SER A 68 -15.02 2.36 -10.91
N ILE A 69 -15.88 2.79 -9.97
CA ILE A 69 -15.58 3.87 -9.00
C ILE A 69 -14.42 3.50 -8.07
N LYS A 70 -14.17 2.22 -7.86
CA LYS A 70 -13.08 1.71 -7.03
C LYS A 70 -11.70 2.19 -7.53
N ARG A 71 -11.55 2.46 -8.84
CA ARG A 71 -10.33 3.01 -9.44
C ARG A 71 -10.03 4.47 -9.01
N PHE A 72 -11.03 5.17 -8.47
CA PHE A 72 -10.92 6.56 -7.97
C PHE A 72 -10.85 6.64 -6.43
N MET A 73 -11.07 5.50 -5.75
CA MET A 73 -11.15 5.44 -4.30
C MET A 73 -9.86 5.94 -3.63
N GLY A 74 -9.98 6.95 -2.75
CA GLY A 74 -8.87 7.50 -1.99
C GLY A 74 -7.79 8.22 -2.82
N ARG A 75 -8.04 8.55 -4.10
CA ARG A 75 -7.05 9.11 -5.03
C ARG A 75 -7.28 10.59 -5.33
N LYS A 76 -6.18 11.30 -5.63
CA LYS A 76 -6.23 12.68 -6.12
C LYS A 76 -6.62 12.72 -7.60
N PHE A 77 -7.20 13.86 -8.00
CA PHE A 77 -7.59 14.07 -9.41
C PHE A 77 -6.42 13.93 -10.38
N ASP A 78 -5.23 14.40 -10.01
CA ASP A 78 -4.04 14.33 -10.85
C ASP A 78 -3.50 12.90 -11.04
N GLU A 79 -3.82 12.00 -10.11
CA GLU A 79 -3.40 10.59 -10.13
C GLU A 79 -4.29 9.68 -11.01
N VAL A 80 -5.43 10.18 -11.49
CA VAL A 80 -6.45 9.38 -12.18
C VAL A 80 -6.75 9.86 -13.61
N GLN A 81 -5.78 10.51 -14.24
CA GLN A 81 -5.96 11.10 -15.58
C GLN A 81 -6.16 10.05 -16.69
N SER A 82 -5.63 8.84 -16.50
CA SER A 82 -5.86 7.70 -17.39
C SER A 82 -7.28 7.17 -17.28
N GLU A 83 -7.76 6.99 -16.06
CA GLU A 83 -9.08 6.44 -15.74
C GLU A 83 -10.20 7.36 -16.20
N ILE A 84 -10.02 8.68 -16.06
CA ILE A 84 -10.98 9.69 -16.50
C ILE A 84 -11.33 9.53 -17.99
N LYS A 85 -10.36 9.12 -18.81
CA LYS A 85 -10.56 8.94 -20.26
C LYS A 85 -11.40 7.71 -20.61
N THR A 86 -11.57 6.77 -19.68
CA THR A 86 -12.28 5.49 -19.91
C THR A 86 -13.72 5.50 -19.43
N VAL A 87 -14.15 6.57 -18.76
CA VAL A 87 -15.51 6.70 -18.21
C VAL A 87 -16.30 7.80 -18.90
N PRO A 88 -17.63 7.64 -19.08
CA PRO A 88 -18.48 8.62 -19.75
C PRO A 88 -18.97 9.74 -18.83
N TYR A 89 -18.93 9.52 -17.51
CA TYR A 89 -19.36 10.51 -16.50
C TYR A 89 -18.23 11.49 -16.18
N LYS A 90 -18.60 12.66 -15.69
CA LYS A 90 -17.64 13.74 -15.42
C LYS A 90 -16.92 13.53 -14.11
N VAL A 91 -15.58 13.49 -14.15
CA VAL A 91 -14.71 13.47 -12.98
C VAL A 91 -13.95 14.80 -12.93
N LYS A 92 -13.82 15.40 -11.76
CA LYS A 92 -13.10 16.66 -11.55
C LYS A 92 -12.35 16.67 -10.21
N ALA A 93 -11.50 17.68 -10.02
CA ALA A 93 -10.88 17.91 -8.72
C ALA A 93 -11.91 18.49 -7.73
N GLY A 94 -12.04 17.87 -6.56
CA GLY A 94 -12.75 18.42 -5.42
C GLY A 94 -11.98 19.56 -4.76
N THR A 95 -12.57 20.17 -3.73
CA THR A 95 -11.98 21.32 -3.00
C THR A 95 -10.68 20.96 -2.28
N ASP A 96 -10.47 19.69 -1.96
CA ASP A 96 -9.26 19.13 -1.34
C ASP A 96 -8.30 18.47 -2.33
N GLY A 97 -8.58 18.59 -3.64
CA GLY A 97 -7.78 18.01 -4.71
C GLY A 97 -8.06 16.53 -4.98
N ARG A 98 -8.94 15.86 -4.22
CA ARG A 98 -9.36 14.48 -4.49
C ARG A 98 -10.24 14.41 -5.74
N ALA A 99 -10.26 13.25 -6.38
CA ALA A 99 -11.17 12.99 -7.49
C ALA A 99 -12.62 12.94 -6.98
N VAL A 100 -13.53 13.67 -7.63
CA VAL A 100 -14.98 13.63 -7.38
C VAL A 100 -15.73 13.45 -8.68
N VAL A 101 -16.87 12.77 -8.60
CA VAL A 101 -17.80 12.59 -9.74
C VAL A 101 -18.87 13.69 -9.66
N GLU A 102 -19.05 14.44 -10.76
CA GLU A 102 -20.12 15.44 -10.87
C GLU A 102 -21.30 14.85 -11.62
N ILE A 103 -22.46 14.76 -10.96
CA ILE A 103 -23.72 14.34 -11.54
C ILE A 103 -24.73 15.47 -11.38
N GLU A 104 -25.24 16.02 -12.48
CA GLU A 104 -26.24 17.10 -12.51
C GLU A 104 -25.87 18.32 -11.63
N GLY A 105 -24.55 18.64 -11.57
CA GLY A 105 -24.02 19.75 -10.79
C GLY A 105 -23.78 19.45 -9.30
N VAL A 106 -24.03 18.21 -8.87
CA VAL A 106 -23.73 17.75 -7.51
C VAL A 106 -22.47 16.89 -7.53
N ASP A 107 -21.57 17.16 -6.58
CA ASP A 107 -20.31 16.44 -6.40
C ASP A 107 -20.49 15.25 -5.46
N TYR A 108 -20.06 14.09 -5.92
CA TYR A 108 -20.02 12.85 -5.12
C TYR A 108 -18.59 12.35 -5.01
N THR A 109 -18.14 12.04 -3.80
CA THR A 109 -16.86 11.37 -3.61
C THR A 109 -16.97 9.88 -3.99
N PRO A 110 -15.86 9.21 -4.34
CA PRO A 110 -15.84 7.78 -4.60
C PRO A 110 -16.41 6.96 -3.43
N GLU A 111 -16.14 7.41 -2.19
CA GLU A 111 -16.66 6.80 -0.97
C GLU A 111 -18.20 6.87 -0.91
N GLN A 112 -18.79 7.99 -1.29
CA GLN A 112 -20.25 8.15 -1.33
C GLN A 112 -20.90 7.24 -2.39
N ILE A 113 -20.30 7.12 -3.56
CA ILE A 113 -20.79 6.23 -4.61
C ILE A 113 -20.67 4.75 -4.19
N SER A 114 -19.51 4.36 -3.63
CA SER A 114 -19.30 3.01 -3.11
C SER A 114 -20.25 2.69 -1.95
N ALA A 115 -20.53 3.66 -1.09
CA ALA A 115 -21.48 3.53 0.00
C ALA A 115 -22.91 3.22 -0.50
N MET A 116 -23.31 3.73 -1.66
CA MET A 116 -24.62 3.39 -2.25
C MET A 116 -24.68 1.90 -2.64
N THR A 117 -23.59 1.35 -3.18
CA THR A 117 -23.48 -0.09 -3.46
C THR A 117 -23.54 -0.91 -2.17
N LEU A 118 -22.76 -0.52 -1.16
CA LEU A 118 -22.73 -1.17 0.15
C LEU A 118 -24.09 -1.11 0.87
N ALA A 119 -24.80 0.03 0.77
CA ALA A 119 -26.14 0.18 1.34
C ALA A 119 -27.17 -0.75 0.70
N LYS A 120 -27.10 -0.94 -0.63
CA LYS A 120 -27.94 -1.94 -1.31
C LYS A 120 -27.61 -3.35 -0.81
N MET A 121 -26.34 -3.72 -0.76
CA MET A 121 -25.91 -5.04 -0.29
C MET A 121 -26.35 -5.30 1.15
N LYS A 122 -26.22 -4.29 2.03
CA LYS A 122 -26.75 -4.34 3.39
C LYS A 122 -28.26 -4.62 3.41
N ALA A 123 -29.04 -3.86 2.63
CA ALA A 123 -30.49 -4.04 2.58
C ALA A 123 -30.90 -5.44 2.04
N ASP A 124 -30.18 -5.94 1.04
CA ASP A 124 -30.39 -7.28 0.50
C ASP A 124 -30.04 -8.36 1.55
N ALA A 125 -28.94 -8.16 2.29
CA ALA A 125 -28.53 -9.06 3.39
C ALA A 125 -29.56 -9.06 4.54
N GLU A 126 -30.04 -7.89 4.97
CA GLU A 126 -31.09 -7.75 5.98
C GLU A 126 -32.38 -8.45 5.57
N LYS A 127 -32.75 -8.35 4.29
CA LYS A 127 -33.92 -9.05 3.74
C LYS A 127 -33.72 -10.58 3.74
N TYR A 128 -32.52 -11.04 3.40
CA TYR A 128 -32.20 -12.47 3.39
C TYR A 128 -32.21 -13.05 4.82
N LEU A 129 -31.56 -12.35 5.76
CA LEU A 129 -31.39 -12.80 7.15
C LEU A 129 -32.66 -12.60 7.99
N GLY A 130 -33.53 -11.65 7.63
CA GLY A 130 -34.69 -11.25 8.42
C GLY A 130 -34.36 -10.47 9.69
N GLU A 131 -33.11 -9.97 9.81
CA GLU A 131 -32.61 -9.18 10.93
C GLU A 131 -31.70 -8.04 10.46
N PRO A 132 -31.53 -6.95 11.26
CA PRO A 132 -30.63 -5.86 10.92
C PRO A 132 -29.16 -6.33 10.84
N VAL A 133 -28.41 -5.79 9.87
CA VAL A 133 -26.99 -5.98 9.71
C VAL A 133 -26.26 -4.70 10.06
N THR A 134 -25.46 -4.73 11.12
CA THR A 134 -24.72 -3.55 11.62
C THR A 134 -23.23 -3.62 11.36
N ASP A 135 -22.67 -4.82 11.23
CA ASP A 135 -21.24 -5.07 11.20
C ASP A 135 -20.82 -5.75 9.91
N ALA A 136 -19.65 -5.37 9.39
CA ALA A 136 -19.10 -5.95 8.18
C ALA A 136 -17.58 -6.12 8.23
N VAL A 137 -17.09 -7.10 7.48
CA VAL A 137 -15.72 -7.22 6.99
C VAL A 137 -15.75 -6.88 5.50
N ILE A 138 -14.93 -5.93 5.05
CA ILE A 138 -14.88 -5.49 3.65
C ILE A 138 -13.49 -5.79 3.11
N THR A 139 -13.41 -6.31 1.87
CA THR A 139 -12.15 -6.61 1.24
C THR A 139 -11.64 -5.46 0.37
N VAL A 140 -10.33 -5.42 0.22
CA VAL A 140 -9.60 -4.48 -0.66
C VAL A 140 -8.49 -5.24 -1.38
N PRO A 141 -8.05 -4.77 -2.57
CA PRO A 141 -6.83 -5.27 -3.17
C PRO A 141 -5.65 -5.22 -2.21
N ALA A 142 -4.75 -6.20 -2.29
CA ALA A 142 -3.60 -6.26 -1.38
C ALA A 142 -2.71 -5.02 -1.48
N TYR A 143 -2.63 -4.45 -2.67
CA TYR A 143 -1.86 -3.25 -2.99
C TYR A 143 -2.58 -1.92 -2.72
N PHE A 144 -3.78 -1.94 -2.15
CA PHE A 144 -4.41 -0.71 -1.68
C PHE A 144 -3.56 -0.09 -0.57
N ASN A 145 -3.23 1.19 -0.74
CA ASN A 145 -2.54 1.98 0.26
C ASN A 145 -3.50 2.44 1.38
N ASP A 146 -2.94 3.05 2.42
CA ASP A 146 -3.69 3.49 3.60
C ASP A 146 -4.87 4.41 3.26
N ALA A 147 -4.68 5.30 2.27
CA ALA A 147 -5.71 6.20 1.80
C ALA A 147 -6.91 5.47 1.20
N GLN A 148 -6.65 4.49 0.36
CA GLN A 148 -7.67 3.68 -0.30
C GLN A 148 -8.36 2.74 0.71
N ARG A 149 -7.61 2.19 1.68
CA ARG A 149 -8.15 1.39 2.80
C ARG A 149 -9.07 2.23 3.68
N GLN A 150 -8.63 3.41 4.08
CA GLN A 150 -9.44 4.33 4.87
C GLN A 150 -10.69 4.77 4.12
N ALA A 151 -10.57 5.15 2.84
CA ALA A 151 -11.71 5.50 1.98
C ALA A 151 -12.74 4.36 1.88
N THR A 152 -12.27 3.10 1.79
CA THR A 152 -13.15 1.94 1.80
C THR A 152 -13.87 1.76 3.15
N LYS A 153 -13.15 1.96 4.26
CA LYS A 153 -13.73 1.95 5.61
C LYS A 153 -14.78 3.05 5.79
N ASP A 154 -14.50 4.26 5.28
CA ASP A 154 -15.42 5.39 5.31
C ASP A 154 -16.67 5.13 4.45
N ALA A 155 -16.52 4.50 3.27
CA ALA A 155 -17.67 4.08 2.46
C ALA A 155 -18.58 3.12 3.22
N GLY A 156 -18.03 2.15 3.95
CA GLY A 156 -18.78 1.26 4.84
C GLY A 156 -19.55 2.03 5.92
N LYS A 157 -18.88 2.99 6.58
CA LYS A 157 -19.49 3.83 7.60
C LYS A 157 -20.62 4.69 7.02
N ILE A 158 -20.45 5.30 5.85
CA ILE A 158 -21.48 6.07 5.15
C ILE A 158 -22.69 5.18 4.81
N ALA A 159 -22.46 3.90 4.47
CA ALA A 159 -23.53 2.93 4.24
C ALA A 159 -24.23 2.45 5.52
N GLY A 160 -23.82 2.92 6.70
CA GLY A 160 -24.36 2.52 8.00
C GLY A 160 -23.88 1.14 8.45
N LEU A 161 -22.66 0.77 8.07
CA LEU A 161 -21.97 -0.44 8.51
C LEU A 161 -20.81 -0.06 9.44
N ASN A 162 -20.68 -0.77 10.54
CA ASN A 162 -19.50 -0.73 11.38
C ASN A 162 -18.47 -1.71 10.77
N VAL A 163 -17.45 -1.17 10.11
CA VAL A 163 -16.41 -1.98 9.46
C VAL A 163 -15.45 -2.49 10.52
N GLN A 164 -15.63 -3.74 10.92
CA GLN A 164 -14.85 -4.42 11.94
C GLN A 164 -13.40 -4.66 11.47
N ARG A 165 -13.24 -5.00 10.19
CA ARG A 165 -11.93 -5.24 9.58
C ARG A 165 -11.95 -4.95 8.08
N ILE A 166 -10.83 -4.42 7.57
CA ILE A 166 -10.47 -4.43 6.16
C ILE A 166 -9.50 -5.60 5.95
N VAL A 167 -9.75 -6.43 4.94
CA VAL A 167 -8.94 -7.64 4.63
C VAL A 167 -8.52 -7.58 3.17
N ASN A 168 -7.30 -7.99 2.86
CA ASN A 168 -6.86 -8.10 1.48
C ASN A 168 -7.60 -9.23 0.74
N GLU A 169 -8.01 -8.97 -0.51
CA GLU A 169 -8.75 -9.92 -1.35
C GLU A 169 -8.07 -11.30 -1.44
N PRO A 170 -6.77 -11.39 -1.79
CA PRO A 170 -6.09 -12.69 -1.84
C PRO A 170 -5.98 -13.36 -0.47
N THR A 171 -5.89 -12.59 0.59
CA THR A 171 -5.87 -13.09 1.97
C THR A 171 -7.23 -13.66 2.36
N ALA A 172 -8.32 -12.98 2.01
CA ALA A 172 -9.67 -13.50 2.20
C ALA A 172 -9.85 -14.82 1.43
N ALA A 173 -9.41 -14.88 0.17
CA ALA A 173 -9.45 -16.12 -0.61
C ALA A 173 -8.67 -17.28 0.07
N ALA A 174 -7.50 -16.98 0.64
CA ALA A 174 -6.73 -17.98 1.37
C ALA A 174 -7.41 -18.44 2.67
N LEU A 175 -8.13 -17.55 3.36
CA LEU A 175 -8.95 -17.92 4.54
C LEU A 175 -10.07 -18.89 4.17
N ALA A 176 -10.79 -18.61 3.08
CA ALA A 176 -11.82 -19.53 2.59
C ALA A 176 -11.23 -20.89 2.22
N TYR A 177 -10.07 -20.89 1.56
CA TYR A 177 -9.36 -22.13 1.18
C TYR A 177 -8.85 -22.91 2.39
N GLY A 178 -8.30 -22.22 3.39
CA GLY A 178 -7.69 -22.81 4.58
C GLY A 178 -8.71 -23.36 5.59
N LEU A 179 -10.00 -22.99 5.48
CA LEU A 179 -11.03 -23.40 6.44
C LEU A 179 -11.09 -24.93 6.60
N ASP A 180 -10.97 -25.66 5.50
CA ASP A 180 -11.05 -27.13 5.45
C ASP A 180 -9.68 -27.83 5.56
N LYS A 181 -8.57 -27.09 5.66
CA LYS A 181 -7.20 -27.63 5.54
C LYS A 181 -6.29 -27.30 6.72
N LYS A 182 -6.85 -27.13 7.89
CA LYS A 182 -6.17 -26.68 9.13
C LYS A 182 -4.97 -27.54 9.56
N ASP A 183 -4.92 -28.78 9.16
CA ASP A 183 -3.91 -29.76 9.60
C ASP A 183 -2.80 -30.03 8.54
N GLN A 184 -2.67 -29.17 7.54
CA GLN A 184 -1.71 -29.39 6.45
C GLN A 184 -0.89 -28.11 6.21
N ASP A 185 0.42 -28.26 6.08
CA ASP A 185 1.31 -27.16 5.70
C ASP A 185 1.27 -26.97 4.17
N HIS A 186 0.76 -25.83 3.73
CA HIS A 186 0.65 -25.49 2.31
C HIS A 186 1.19 -24.10 2.03
N LYS A 187 2.13 -24.01 1.08
CA LYS A 187 2.46 -22.73 0.45
C LYS A 187 1.57 -22.53 -0.76
N VAL A 188 0.74 -21.51 -0.71
CA VAL A 188 -0.30 -21.24 -1.71
C VAL A 188 0.02 -19.96 -2.45
N LEU A 189 -0.08 -20.00 -3.79
CA LEU A 189 -0.06 -18.81 -4.62
C LEU A 189 -1.52 -18.47 -4.97
N VAL A 190 -1.98 -17.32 -4.54
CA VAL A 190 -3.27 -16.74 -4.95
C VAL A 190 -2.99 -15.81 -6.13
N PHE A 191 -3.64 -16.09 -7.26
CA PHE A 191 -3.58 -15.29 -8.48
C PHE A 191 -4.98 -14.68 -8.68
N ASP A 192 -5.12 -13.42 -8.32
CA ASP A 192 -6.38 -12.70 -8.35
C ASP A 192 -6.39 -11.70 -9.50
N LEU A 193 -7.12 -12.02 -10.57
CA LEU A 193 -7.34 -11.12 -11.70
C LEU A 193 -8.81 -10.73 -11.78
N GLY A 194 -9.10 -9.59 -11.17
CA GLY A 194 -10.44 -9.01 -11.11
C GLY A 194 -10.85 -8.23 -12.36
N GLY A 195 -11.83 -7.35 -12.20
CA GLY A 195 -12.27 -6.44 -13.26
C GLY A 195 -11.34 -5.25 -13.48
N GLY A 196 -10.68 -4.77 -12.41
CA GLY A 196 -9.86 -3.56 -12.43
C GLY A 196 -8.45 -3.71 -11.90
N THR A 197 -8.17 -4.77 -11.15
CA THR A 197 -6.90 -5.01 -10.45
C THR A 197 -6.40 -6.43 -10.67
N PHE A 198 -5.09 -6.59 -10.56
CA PHE A 198 -4.40 -7.86 -10.54
C PHE A 198 -3.52 -7.95 -9.30
N ASP A 199 -3.75 -8.94 -8.46
CA ASP A 199 -2.97 -9.21 -7.26
C ASP A 199 -2.41 -10.64 -7.26
N VAL A 200 -1.17 -10.77 -6.77
CA VAL A 200 -0.52 -12.05 -6.51
C VAL A 200 -0.05 -12.07 -5.08
N SER A 201 -0.47 -13.08 -4.31
CA SER A 201 0.01 -13.27 -2.95
C SER A 201 0.53 -14.69 -2.76
N LEU A 202 1.65 -14.77 -2.04
CA LEU A 202 2.20 -16.02 -1.54
C LEU A 202 1.90 -16.13 -0.06
N LEU A 203 1.25 -17.22 0.32
CA LEU A 203 0.81 -17.44 1.69
C LEU A 203 1.33 -18.78 2.19
N ASP A 204 1.63 -18.82 3.48
CA ASP A 204 1.89 -20.05 4.23
C ASP A 204 0.66 -20.37 5.08
N LEU A 205 0.13 -21.55 4.91
CA LEU A 205 -0.99 -22.08 5.70
C LEU A 205 -0.43 -23.23 6.53
N ALA A 206 -0.23 -22.99 7.82
CA ALA A 206 0.34 -23.97 8.73
C ALA A 206 -0.32 -23.86 10.11
N ASP A 207 -0.69 -24.98 10.72
CA ASP A 207 -1.23 -25.05 12.10
C ASP A 207 -2.41 -24.08 12.37
N GLY A 208 -3.25 -23.81 11.38
CA GLY A 208 -4.36 -22.85 11.48
C GLY A 208 -3.92 -21.38 11.36
N VAL A 209 -2.65 -21.09 11.08
CA VAL A 209 -2.15 -19.74 10.78
C VAL A 209 -2.17 -19.54 9.26
N VAL A 210 -2.73 -18.42 8.82
CA VAL A 210 -2.65 -17.92 7.44
C VAL A 210 -1.72 -16.73 7.45
N GLU A 211 -0.49 -16.93 7.01
CA GLU A 211 0.55 -15.92 6.96
C GLU A 211 0.80 -15.49 5.52
N VAL A 212 0.73 -14.19 5.24
CA VAL A 212 1.14 -13.63 3.95
C VAL A 212 2.66 -13.49 3.96
N LEU A 213 3.34 -14.22 3.07
CA LEU A 213 4.81 -14.16 2.92
C LEU A 213 5.24 -12.98 2.06
N ALA A 214 4.54 -12.77 0.95
CA ALA A 214 4.74 -11.63 0.06
C ALA A 214 3.51 -11.38 -0.80
N THR A 215 3.35 -10.14 -1.24
CA THR A 215 2.32 -9.73 -2.17
C THR A 215 2.91 -8.82 -3.25
N ASN A 216 2.36 -8.89 -4.46
CA ASN A 216 2.68 -8.00 -5.57
C ASN A 216 1.47 -7.88 -6.50
N GLY A 217 1.38 -6.84 -7.34
CA GLY A 217 0.20 -6.66 -8.18
C GLY A 217 0.31 -5.52 -9.19
N ASP A 218 -0.84 -5.22 -9.82
CA ASP A 218 -1.02 -4.12 -10.78
C ASP A 218 -2.47 -3.63 -10.66
N ASN A 219 -2.69 -2.46 -10.04
CA ASN A 219 -4.03 -1.85 -9.82
C ASN A 219 -4.64 -1.27 -11.11
N HIS A 220 -3.93 -1.34 -12.23
CA HIS A 220 -4.37 -0.88 -13.53
C HIS A 220 -4.40 -2.02 -14.56
N LEU A 221 -4.56 -3.26 -14.07
CA LEU A 221 -4.67 -4.44 -14.89
C LEU A 221 -5.86 -5.28 -14.45
N GLY A 222 -6.88 -5.38 -15.29
CA GLY A 222 -8.07 -6.17 -15.00
C GLY A 222 -8.94 -6.36 -16.23
N GLY A 223 -10.05 -7.07 -16.07
CA GLY A 223 -10.97 -7.41 -17.15
C GLY A 223 -11.47 -6.22 -17.98
N ASP A 224 -11.56 -5.02 -17.37
CA ASP A 224 -11.95 -3.78 -18.06
C ASP A 224 -10.90 -3.40 -19.13
N ASP A 225 -9.62 -3.73 -18.93
CA ASP A 225 -8.56 -3.43 -19.90
C ASP A 225 -8.64 -4.37 -21.10
N TRP A 226 -9.02 -5.65 -20.88
CA TRP A 226 -9.37 -6.58 -21.96
C TRP A 226 -10.57 -6.09 -22.75
N ASP A 227 -11.61 -5.62 -22.06
CA ASP A 227 -12.79 -5.02 -22.72
C ASP A 227 -12.41 -3.82 -23.57
N GLN A 228 -11.52 -2.95 -23.07
CA GLN A 228 -11.04 -1.79 -23.82
C GLN A 228 -10.33 -2.19 -25.11
N ARG A 229 -9.53 -3.25 -25.13
CA ARG A 229 -8.92 -3.78 -26.36
C ARG A 229 -9.97 -4.23 -27.38
N VAL A 230 -11.04 -4.85 -26.91
CA VAL A 230 -12.15 -5.27 -27.79
C VAL A 230 -12.94 -4.06 -28.30
N ILE A 231 -13.21 -3.06 -27.44
CA ILE A 231 -13.84 -1.80 -27.84
C ILE A 231 -13.04 -1.11 -28.94
N ASP A 232 -11.73 -0.98 -28.76
CA ASP A 232 -10.85 -0.35 -29.74
C ASP A 232 -10.83 -1.13 -31.05
N TRP A 233 -10.74 -2.46 -30.99
CA TRP A 233 -10.79 -3.30 -32.18
C TRP A 233 -12.10 -3.15 -32.95
N LEU A 234 -13.28 -3.14 -32.27
CA LEU A 234 -14.58 -2.93 -32.88
C LEU A 234 -14.72 -1.53 -33.50
N ALA A 235 -14.30 -0.50 -32.77
CA ALA A 235 -14.38 0.89 -33.18
C ALA A 235 -13.48 1.19 -34.39
N ASP A 236 -12.25 0.68 -34.37
CA ASP A 236 -11.28 0.87 -35.46
C ASP A 236 -11.76 0.17 -36.76
N LYS A 237 -12.28 -1.06 -36.60
CA LYS A 237 -12.85 -1.79 -37.73
C LYS A 237 -14.07 -1.08 -38.31
N PHE A 238 -14.97 -0.61 -37.45
CA PHE A 238 -16.16 0.13 -37.89
C PHE A 238 -15.78 1.46 -38.56
N ASN A 239 -14.77 2.16 -37.99
CA ASN A 239 -14.26 3.40 -38.59
C ASN A 239 -13.61 3.16 -39.97
N SER A 240 -12.90 2.05 -40.12
CA SER A 240 -12.34 1.66 -41.44
C SER A 240 -13.42 1.41 -42.47
N ASP A 241 -14.52 0.76 -42.08
CA ASP A 241 -15.59 0.38 -42.99
C ASP A 241 -16.59 1.51 -43.29
N ASN A 242 -16.82 2.42 -42.33
CA ASN A 242 -17.86 3.44 -42.38
C ASN A 242 -17.38 4.89 -42.26
N GLY A 243 -16.11 5.12 -41.91
CA GLY A 243 -15.55 6.47 -41.67
C GLY A 243 -16.04 7.16 -40.40
N ILE A 244 -16.63 6.41 -39.46
CA ILE A 244 -17.23 6.93 -38.23
C ILE A 244 -16.57 6.28 -37.02
N ASP A 245 -16.00 7.10 -36.15
CA ASP A 245 -15.43 6.63 -34.87
C ASP A 245 -16.52 6.63 -33.78
N LEU A 246 -16.98 5.45 -33.42
CA LEU A 246 -18.05 5.21 -32.45
C LEU A 246 -17.66 5.64 -31.01
N ARG A 247 -16.38 5.80 -30.70
CA ARG A 247 -15.90 6.24 -29.39
C ARG A 247 -16.25 7.70 -29.08
N LYS A 248 -16.58 8.50 -30.08
CA LYS A 248 -17.01 9.89 -29.95
C LYS A 248 -18.47 10.08 -29.54
N ASP A 249 -19.25 9.04 -29.61
CA ASP A 249 -20.65 9.01 -29.19
C ASP A 249 -20.77 8.22 -27.88
N PRO A 250 -21.10 8.87 -26.73
CA PRO A 250 -21.19 8.20 -25.44
C PRO A 250 -22.18 7.02 -25.42
N MET A 251 -23.27 7.08 -26.16
CA MET A 251 -24.25 5.98 -26.23
C MET A 251 -23.72 4.81 -27.06
N ALA A 252 -23.08 5.08 -28.20
CA ALA A 252 -22.42 4.05 -28.97
C ALA A 252 -21.27 3.39 -28.20
N LEU A 253 -20.44 4.19 -27.53
CA LEU A 253 -19.35 3.71 -26.70
C LEU A 253 -19.85 2.78 -25.59
N GLN A 254 -20.93 3.13 -24.88
CA GLN A 254 -21.49 2.29 -23.83
C GLN A 254 -22.02 0.95 -24.38
N ARG A 255 -22.67 0.98 -25.56
CA ARG A 255 -23.11 -0.26 -26.24
C ARG A 255 -21.93 -1.12 -26.69
N LEU A 256 -20.84 -0.50 -27.16
CA LEU A 256 -19.58 -1.20 -27.45
C LEU A 256 -19.01 -1.86 -26.21
N LYS A 257 -19.02 -1.17 -25.06
CA LYS A 257 -18.51 -1.68 -23.79
C LYS A 257 -19.27 -2.94 -23.34
N GLU A 258 -20.59 -2.90 -23.35
CA GLU A 258 -21.40 -4.08 -23.01
C GLU A 258 -21.18 -5.25 -24.00
N ALA A 259 -21.07 -4.96 -25.28
CA ALA A 259 -20.82 -5.97 -26.29
C ALA A 259 -19.41 -6.57 -26.14
N ALA A 260 -18.40 -5.76 -25.78
CA ALA A 260 -17.04 -6.21 -25.54
C ALA A 260 -16.96 -7.12 -24.31
N GLU A 261 -17.58 -6.73 -23.18
CA GLU A 261 -17.66 -7.56 -21.98
C GLU A 261 -18.35 -8.90 -22.26
N ASN A 262 -19.47 -8.88 -22.99
CA ASN A 262 -20.19 -10.10 -23.35
C ASN A 262 -19.37 -11.00 -24.29
N ALA A 263 -18.70 -10.44 -25.29
CA ALA A 263 -17.83 -11.18 -26.20
C ALA A 263 -16.63 -11.80 -25.43
N LYS A 264 -15.99 -11.07 -24.52
CA LYS A 264 -14.93 -11.61 -23.63
C LYS A 264 -15.43 -12.80 -22.82
N LYS A 265 -16.61 -12.69 -22.21
CA LYS A 265 -17.22 -13.78 -21.44
C LYS A 265 -17.54 -15.00 -22.32
N GLU A 266 -18.13 -14.78 -23.49
CA GLU A 266 -18.43 -15.84 -24.43
C GLU A 266 -17.18 -16.55 -24.94
N LEU A 267 -16.11 -15.82 -25.23
CA LEU A 267 -14.83 -16.35 -25.67
C LEU A 267 -14.09 -17.15 -24.58
N SER A 268 -14.51 -17.09 -23.32
CA SER A 268 -13.98 -17.98 -22.28
C SER A 268 -14.43 -19.44 -22.47
N SER A 269 -15.56 -19.67 -23.15
CA SER A 269 -16.06 -21.02 -23.46
C SER A 269 -16.13 -21.32 -24.95
N ALA A 270 -16.47 -20.32 -25.78
CA ALA A 270 -16.59 -20.48 -27.26
C ALA A 270 -15.29 -20.10 -27.97
N GLN A 271 -15.16 -20.56 -29.25
CA GLN A 271 -14.02 -20.23 -30.11
C GLN A 271 -14.20 -18.91 -30.87
N GLN A 272 -15.41 -18.40 -30.90
CA GLN A 272 -15.76 -17.14 -31.54
C GLN A 272 -16.98 -16.53 -30.86
N ALA A 273 -17.10 -15.21 -30.87
CA ALA A 273 -18.26 -14.44 -30.43
C ALA A 273 -18.72 -13.54 -31.56
N GLN A 274 -20.03 -13.48 -31.78
CA GLN A 274 -20.64 -12.57 -32.77
C GLN A 274 -21.12 -11.32 -32.06
N VAL A 275 -20.57 -10.17 -32.45
CA VAL A 275 -20.96 -8.86 -31.92
C VAL A 275 -21.89 -8.19 -32.93
N ASN A 276 -23.18 -8.15 -32.61
CA ASN A 276 -24.21 -7.54 -33.44
C ASN A 276 -24.89 -6.39 -32.70
N LEU A 277 -24.66 -5.17 -33.17
CA LEU A 277 -25.23 -3.94 -32.61
C LEU A 277 -26.02 -3.19 -33.70
N PRO A 278 -27.31 -3.51 -33.87
CA PRO A 278 -28.16 -2.84 -34.83
C PRO A 278 -28.37 -1.38 -34.43
N PHE A 279 -28.44 -0.48 -35.43
CA PHE A 279 -28.67 0.97 -35.22
C PHE A 279 -27.67 1.58 -34.26
N ILE A 280 -26.39 1.26 -34.43
CA ILE A 280 -25.33 1.76 -33.51
C ILE A 280 -25.09 3.26 -33.68
N THR A 281 -25.23 3.74 -34.93
CA THR A 281 -25.15 5.16 -35.28
C THR A 281 -25.91 5.42 -36.59
N ALA A 282 -25.94 6.66 -37.09
CA ALA A 282 -26.50 7.04 -38.38
C ALA A 282 -25.65 8.15 -39.02
N ASP A 283 -25.65 8.17 -40.37
CA ASP A 283 -25.11 9.25 -41.17
C ASP A 283 -26.12 9.72 -42.22
N ALA A 284 -25.71 10.56 -43.18
CA ALA A 284 -26.57 11.07 -44.25
C ALA A 284 -27.13 9.96 -45.15
N SER A 285 -26.55 8.76 -45.19
CA SER A 285 -27.00 7.60 -45.94
C SER A 285 -28.00 6.72 -45.16
N GLY A 286 -28.24 7.03 -43.88
CA GLY A 286 -29.16 6.30 -43.01
C GLY A 286 -28.51 5.61 -41.84
N PRO A 287 -29.25 4.72 -41.16
CA PRO A 287 -28.76 4.00 -40.00
C PRO A 287 -27.60 3.04 -40.36
N LYS A 288 -26.64 2.90 -39.45
CA LYS A 288 -25.51 1.98 -39.53
C LYS A 288 -25.62 0.89 -38.49
N HIS A 289 -25.16 -0.29 -38.84
CA HIS A 289 -25.18 -1.47 -37.99
C HIS A 289 -23.74 -2.00 -37.86
N LEU A 290 -23.38 -2.46 -36.66
CA LEU A 290 -22.13 -3.17 -36.43
C LEU A 290 -22.46 -4.67 -36.35
N ASP A 291 -21.78 -5.47 -37.17
CA ASP A 291 -21.91 -6.92 -37.18
C ASP A 291 -20.54 -7.54 -37.49
N TYR A 292 -19.82 -7.94 -36.44
CA TYR A 292 -18.49 -8.51 -36.55
C TYR A 292 -18.36 -9.78 -35.71
N THR A 293 -17.59 -10.74 -36.21
CA THR A 293 -17.18 -11.94 -35.46
C THR A 293 -15.78 -11.74 -34.93
N LEU A 294 -15.65 -11.88 -33.62
CA LEU A 294 -14.35 -11.90 -32.92
C LEU A 294 -13.99 -13.36 -32.58
N THR A 295 -12.89 -13.86 -33.11
CA THR A 295 -12.38 -15.20 -32.74
C THR A 295 -11.55 -15.14 -31.48
N ARG A 296 -11.48 -16.25 -30.72
CA ARG A 296 -10.60 -16.36 -29.54
C ARG A 296 -9.14 -16.06 -29.89
N ALA A 297 -8.65 -16.57 -31.01
CA ALA A 297 -7.27 -16.33 -31.47
C ALA A 297 -7.00 -14.83 -31.72
N GLU A 298 -7.96 -14.10 -32.29
CA GLU A 298 -7.84 -12.65 -32.51
C GLU A 298 -7.92 -11.89 -31.18
N PHE A 299 -8.83 -12.29 -30.27
CA PHE A 299 -8.94 -11.74 -28.93
C PHE A 299 -7.61 -11.89 -28.15
N GLU A 300 -7.02 -13.09 -28.14
CA GLU A 300 -5.73 -13.36 -27.49
C GLU A 300 -4.60 -12.56 -28.14
N ARG A 301 -4.65 -12.34 -29.46
CA ARG A 301 -3.64 -11.53 -30.17
C ARG A 301 -3.67 -10.07 -29.75
N ILE A 302 -4.87 -9.46 -29.64
CA ILE A 302 -5.02 -8.03 -29.32
C ILE A 302 -4.84 -7.74 -27.84
N THR A 303 -4.85 -8.76 -26.97
CA THR A 303 -4.73 -8.65 -25.52
C THR A 303 -3.43 -9.26 -24.96
N ARG A 304 -2.52 -9.68 -25.83
CA ARG A 304 -1.30 -10.40 -25.44
C ARG A 304 -0.41 -9.63 -24.47
N ASP A 305 -0.28 -8.33 -24.71
CA ASP A 305 0.51 -7.43 -23.85
C ASP A 305 -0.05 -7.35 -22.42
N LEU A 306 -1.38 -7.38 -22.25
CA LEU A 306 -2.02 -7.40 -20.93
C LEU A 306 -1.71 -8.71 -20.19
N LEU A 307 -1.76 -9.83 -20.91
CA LEU A 307 -1.41 -11.13 -20.36
C LEU A 307 0.08 -11.20 -19.94
N ASP A 308 0.96 -10.58 -20.73
CA ASP A 308 2.40 -10.55 -20.43
C ASP A 308 2.69 -9.71 -19.17
N ARG A 309 1.89 -8.67 -18.87
CA ARG A 309 2.00 -7.87 -17.64
C ARG A 309 1.78 -8.68 -16.37
N CYS A 310 1.00 -9.75 -16.41
CA CYS A 310 0.78 -10.62 -15.24
C CYS A 310 2.05 -11.37 -14.79
N LYS A 311 3.08 -11.52 -15.64
CA LYS A 311 4.25 -12.34 -15.34
C LYS A 311 5.18 -11.72 -14.29
N ALA A 312 5.41 -10.41 -14.40
CA ALA A 312 6.37 -9.72 -13.54
C ALA A 312 5.94 -9.73 -12.05
N PRO A 313 4.68 -9.44 -11.68
CA PRO A 313 4.23 -9.53 -10.29
C PRO A 313 4.38 -10.92 -9.68
N VAL A 314 4.09 -12.00 -10.45
CA VAL A 314 4.29 -13.38 -9.97
C VAL A 314 5.76 -13.66 -9.65
N THR A 315 6.66 -13.27 -10.55
CA THR A 315 8.10 -13.49 -10.36
C THR A 315 8.61 -12.72 -9.15
N LYS A 316 8.14 -11.50 -8.98
CA LYS A 316 8.57 -10.62 -7.89
C LYS A 316 8.06 -11.10 -6.54
N ALA A 317 6.79 -11.49 -6.44
CA ALA A 317 6.25 -12.06 -5.21
C ALA A 317 7.05 -13.30 -4.74
N LEU A 318 7.46 -14.16 -5.67
CA LEU A 318 8.32 -15.31 -5.37
C LEU A 318 9.70 -14.89 -4.84
N GLN A 319 10.31 -13.89 -5.49
CA GLN A 319 11.62 -13.37 -5.06
C GLN A 319 11.55 -12.75 -3.66
N ASP A 320 10.51 -11.94 -3.41
CA ASP A 320 10.30 -11.26 -2.11
C ASP A 320 10.03 -12.27 -0.98
N ALA A 321 9.35 -13.38 -1.28
CA ALA A 321 9.14 -14.48 -0.33
C ALA A 321 10.35 -15.41 -0.17
N GLY A 322 11.40 -15.25 -0.98
CA GLY A 322 12.54 -16.17 -1.01
C GLY A 322 12.18 -17.58 -1.49
N LEU A 323 11.10 -17.72 -2.27
CA LEU A 323 10.57 -19.00 -2.73
C LEU A 323 10.85 -19.24 -4.22
N GLN A 324 10.92 -20.53 -4.56
CA GLN A 324 10.89 -21.00 -5.95
C GLN A 324 9.47 -21.50 -6.29
N LEU A 325 9.12 -21.54 -7.57
CA LEU A 325 7.85 -22.10 -8.02
C LEU A 325 7.62 -23.55 -7.60
N SER A 326 8.70 -24.32 -7.39
CA SER A 326 8.65 -25.69 -6.85
C SER A 326 8.12 -25.76 -5.42
N ASP A 327 8.33 -24.70 -4.63
CA ASP A 327 7.95 -24.65 -3.21
C ASP A 327 6.46 -24.36 -3.03
N VAL A 328 5.82 -23.78 -4.05
CA VAL A 328 4.38 -23.53 -4.07
C VAL A 328 3.64 -24.86 -4.14
N SER A 329 2.81 -25.17 -3.16
CA SER A 329 2.04 -26.42 -3.12
C SER A 329 0.85 -26.36 -4.07
N GLU A 330 0.14 -25.23 -4.11
CA GLU A 330 -1.09 -25.04 -4.87
C GLU A 330 -1.23 -23.62 -5.41
N VAL A 331 -1.96 -23.48 -6.51
CA VAL A 331 -2.29 -22.17 -7.11
C VAL A 331 -3.80 -22.02 -7.15
N ILE A 332 -4.30 -20.95 -6.56
CA ILE A 332 -5.73 -20.61 -6.50
C ILE A 332 -5.98 -19.45 -7.46
N LEU A 333 -6.98 -19.61 -8.33
CA LEU A 333 -7.43 -18.56 -9.24
C LEU A 333 -8.63 -17.84 -8.66
N VAL A 334 -8.54 -16.52 -8.55
CA VAL A 334 -9.56 -15.63 -8.01
C VAL A 334 -9.82 -14.51 -9.02
N GLY A 335 -11.00 -13.90 -8.94
CA GLY A 335 -11.43 -12.86 -9.88
C GLY A 335 -11.97 -13.42 -11.19
N GLY A 336 -13.04 -12.79 -11.70
CA GLY A 336 -13.77 -13.27 -12.89
C GLY A 336 -12.93 -13.38 -14.15
N SER A 337 -11.86 -12.59 -14.28
CA SER A 337 -10.97 -12.59 -15.45
C SER A 337 -10.08 -13.83 -15.53
N THR A 338 -9.91 -14.57 -14.43
CA THR A 338 -9.19 -15.86 -14.43
C THR A 338 -9.95 -16.99 -15.16
N ARG A 339 -11.20 -16.74 -15.54
CA ARG A 339 -11.98 -17.66 -16.39
C ARG A 339 -11.46 -17.72 -17.83
N MET A 340 -10.69 -16.72 -18.27
CA MET A 340 -10.09 -16.68 -19.60
C MET A 340 -9.07 -17.82 -19.78
N PRO A 341 -9.21 -18.68 -20.83
CA PRO A 341 -8.29 -19.81 -21.04
C PRO A 341 -6.82 -19.39 -21.12
N ALA A 342 -6.53 -18.26 -21.77
CA ALA A 342 -5.16 -17.75 -21.90
C ALA A 342 -4.51 -17.44 -20.52
N VAL A 343 -5.31 -16.96 -19.54
CA VAL A 343 -4.82 -16.72 -18.16
C VAL A 343 -4.51 -18.05 -17.47
N GLN A 344 -5.41 -19.04 -17.59
CA GLN A 344 -5.22 -20.37 -17.00
C GLN A 344 -3.98 -21.07 -17.59
N ASP A 345 -3.78 -20.98 -18.90
CA ASP A 345 -2.63 -21.52 -19.60
C ASP A 345 -1.34 -20.79 -19.21
N LEU A 346 -1.39 -19.46 -19.03
CA LEU A 346 -0.25 -18.69 -18.52
C LEU A 346 0.16 -19.20 -17.14
N VAL A 347 -0.75 -19.27 -16.20
CA VAL A 347 -0.48 -19.71 -14.82
C VAL A 347 0.08 -21.14 -14.81
N LYS A 348 -0.53 -22.04 -15.58
CA LYS A 348 -0.03 -23.41 -15.74
C LYS A 348 1.37 -23.46 -16.35
N SER A 349 1.64 -22.63 -17.36
CA SER A 349 2.96 -22.59 -18.00
C SER A 349 4.06 -22.04 -17.08
N MET A 350 3.71 -21.05 -16.24
CA MET A 350 4.64 -20.46 -15.27
C MET A 350 4.90 -21.39 -14.09
N THR A 351 3.86 -21.98 -13.52
CA THR A 351 3.96 -22.73 -12.26
C THR A 351 4.21 -24.23 -12.47
N GLY A 352 3.98 -24.74 -13.67
CA GLY A 352 3.99 -26.19 -13.95
C GLY A 352 2.85 -26.96 -13.29
N LYS A 353 1.94 -26.29 -12.60
CA LYS A 353 0.82 -26.86 -11.84
C LYS A 353 -0.50 -26.53 -12.50
N GLN A 354 -1.46 -27.44 -12.37
CA GLN A 354 -2.84 -27.15 -12.77
C GLN A 354 -3.44 -26.25 -11.70
N PRO A 355 -3.91 -25.04 -12.03
CA PRO A 355 -4.58 -24.18 -11.04
C PRO A 355 -5.82 -24.84 -10.46
N ASN A 356 -6.09 -24.59 -9.19
CA ASN A 356 -7.32 -25.01 -8.55
C ASN A 356 -8.50 -24.20 -9.07
N MET A 357 -9.46 -24.89 -9.66
CA MET A 357 -10.68 -24.32 -10.26
C MET A 357 -11.94 -24.83 -9.56
N SER A 358 -11.82 -25.48 -8.39
CA SER A 358 -12.96 -26.01 -7.66
C SER A 358 -13.81 -24.93 -6.97
N VAL A 359 -13.24 -23.73 -6.82
CA VAL A 359 -13.88 -22.57 -6.19
C VAL A 359 -14.50 -21.65 -7.24
N ASN A 360 -15.57 -20.95 -6.88
CA ASN A 360 -16.13 -19.91 -7.74
C ASN A 360 -15.31 -18.61 -7.60
N PRO A 361 -14.55 -18.20 -8.63
CA PRO A 361 -13.63 -17.07 -8.51
C PRO A 361 -14.33 -15.71 -8.29
N ASP A 362 -15.66 -15.62 -8.49
CA ASP A 362 -16.44 -14.40 -8.25
C ASP A 362 -17.01 -14.30 -6.82
N GLU A 363 -16.91 -15.35 -6.02
CA GLU A 363 -17.55 -15.49 -4.70
C GLU A 363 -16.54 -15.73 -3.59
N PHE A 364 -15.42 -16.33 -3.92
CA PHE A 364 -14.48 -16.91 -2.95
C PHE A 364 -13.86 -15.86 -2.00
N VAL A 365 -13.71 -14.62 -2.47
CA VAL A 365 -13.25 -13.50 -1.64
C VAL A 365 -14.31 -13.13 -0.59
N ALA A 366 -15.59 -13.09 -0.97
CA ALA A 366 -16.68 -12.82 -0.04
C ALA A 366 -16.83 -13.94 1.02
N ASP A 367 -16.64 -15.21 0.61
CA ASP A 367 -16.61 -16.35 1.53
C ASP A 367 -15.51 -16.17 2.58
N GLY A 368 -14.31 -15.79 2.18
CA GLY A 368 -13.20 -15.53 3.09
C GLY A 368 -13.43 -14.33 4.01
N ALA A 369 -14.08 -13.29 3.51
CA ALA A 369 -14.49 -12.15 4.34
C ALA A 369 -15.51 -12.59 5.42
N ALA A 370 -16.45 -13.49 5.08
CA ALA A 370 -17.39 -14.06 6.03
C ALA A 370 -16.69 -14.96 7.07
N VAL A 371 -15.70 -15.76 6.65
CA VAL A 371 -14.86 -16.56 7.58
C VAL A 371 -14.15 -15.64 8.57
N GLN A 372 -13.57 -14.52 8.08
CA GLN A 372 -12.95 -13.53 8.97
C GLN A 372 -13.97 -12.92 9.94
N GLY A 373 -15.20 -12.67 9.49
CA GLY A 373 -16.32 -12.27 10.36
C GLY A 373 -16.57 -13.31 11.48
N GLY A 374 -16.57 -14.58 11.12
CA GLY A 374 -16.72 -15.69 12.08
C GLY A 374 -15.55 -15.82 13.07
N VAL A 375 -14.32 -15.51 12.64
CA VAL A 375 -13.16 -15.42 13.55
C VAL A 375 -13.35 -14.30 14.56
N LEU A 376 -13.84 -13.12 14.13
CA LEU A 376 -14.08 -11.98 15.02
C LEU A 376 -15.21 -12.20 16.01
N THR A 377 -16.25 -12.99 15.66
CA THR A 377 -17.34 -13.37 16.58
C THR A 377 -16.99 -14.55 17.48
N GLY A 378 -15.93 -15.31 17.14
CA GLY A 378 -15.54 -16.55 17.83
C GLY A 378 -16.29 -17.79 17.33
N ASP A 379 -17.10 -17.68 16.28
CA ASP A 379 -17.80 -18.81 15.65
C ASP A 379 -16.83 -19.72 14.88
N VAL A 380 -15.72 -19.15 14.40
CA VAL A 380 -14.58 -19.88 13.84
C VAL A 380 -13.40 -19.74 14.79
N SER A 381 -12.86 -20.86 15.24
CA SER A 381 -11.69 -20.92 16.12
C SER A 381 -10.51 -21.61 15.46
N GLY A 382 -9.29 -21.28 15.91
CA GLY A 382 -8.06 -21.91 15.44
C GLY A 382 -7.62 -21.44 14.06
N ILE A 383 -8.03 -20.25 13.63
CA ILE A 383 -7.49 -19.56 12.47
C ILE A 383 -6.97 -18.20 12.93
N LEU A 384 -5.71 -17.90 12.60
CA LEU A 384 -5.06 -16.60 12.80
C LEU A 384 -4.60 -16.05 11.46
N LEU A 385 -4.99 -14.82 11.15
CA LEU A 385 -4.56 -14.11 9.96
C LEU A 385 -3.45 -13.15 10.29
N LEU A 386 -2.32 -13.28 9.60
CA LEU A 386 -1.18 -12.36 9.63
C LEU A 386 -0.96 -11.81 8.23
N ASP A 387 -1.12 -10.50 8.08
CA ASP A 387 -0.88 -9.77 6.83
C ASP A 387 0.44 -9.01 6.91
N VAL A 388 0.92 -8.40 5.80
CA VAL A 388 2.21 -7.70 5.74
C VAL A 388 2.10 -6.32 5.10
N THR A 389 3.06 -5.46 5.43
CA THR A 389 3.21 -4.14 4.78
C THR A 389 3.75 -4.29 3.35
N PRO A 390 3.22 -3.57 2.35
CA PRO A 390 3.71 -3.68 0.97
C PRO A 390 5.03 -2.96 0.72
N LEU A 391 5.35 -1.92 1.51
CA LEU A 391 6.55 -1.08 1.40
C LEU A 391 7.10 -0.70 2.77
N SER A 392 8.40 -0.37 2.81
CA SER A 392 9.05 0.20 3.98
C SER A 392 8.50 1.57 4.32
N LEU A 393 8.43 1.85 5.62
CA LEU A 393 7.99 3.11 6.20
C LEU A 393 9.12 3.72 7.03
N GLY A 394 9.33 5.01 6.93
CA GLY A 394 10.41 5.67 7.62
C GLY A 394 10.22 7.18 7.80
N VAL A 395 11.23 7.82 8.34
CA VAL A 395 11.30 9.27 8.54
C VAL A 395 12.50 9.86 7.84
N GLU A 396 12.35 11.10 7.39
CA GLU A 396 13.48 11.90 6.91
C GLU A 396 14.36 12.32 8.09
N THR A 397 15.67 12.10 7.96
CA THR A 397 16.69 12.51 8.92
C THR A 397 17.61 13.57 8.34
N LEU A 398 18.59 14.02 9.14
CA LEU A 398 19.54 15.07 8.76
C LEU A 398 20.27 14.70 7.45
N GLY A 399 20.25 15.63 6.48
CA GLY A 399 20.85 15.42 5.17
C GLY A 399 19.87 14.83 4.13
N GLY A 400 18.59 14.68 4.47
CA GLY A 400 17.57 14.14 3.57
C GLY A 400 17.66 12.64 3.37
N VAL A 401 18.26 11.92 4.33
CA VAL A 401 18.34 10.46 4.34
C VAL A 401 17.09 9.88 5.00
N VAL A 402 16.62 8.74 4.51
CA VAL A 402 15.51 8.00 5.12
C VAL A 402 16.04 7.02 6.15
N ASP A 403 15.54 7.11 7.37
CA ASP A 403 15.70 6.05 8.36
C ASP A 403 14.43 5.19 8.37
N LYS A 404 14.54 3.94 7.95
CA LYS A 404 13.44 2.98 7.93
C LYS A 404 13.07 2.58 9.34
N VAL A 405 11.80 2.73 9.70
CA VAL A 405 11.25 2.36 11.02
C VAL A 405 10.53 1.01 10.96
N ILE A 406 9.84 0.74 9.84
CA ILE A 406 9.22 -0.55 9.55
C ILE A 406 9.64 -0.96 8.14
N ASP A 407 10.20 -2.15 7.99
CA ASP A 407 10.59 -2.71 6.70
C ASP A 407 9.38 -3.26 5.93
N ARG A 408 9.47 -3.30 4.59
CA ARG A 408 8.48 -3.98 3.76
C ARG A 408 8.34 -5.46 4.15
N ASN A 409 7.18 -6.03 3.91
CA ASN A 409 6.82 -7.39 4.28
C ASN A 409 6.89 -7.67 5.80
N THR A 410 6.83 -6.61 6.63
CA THR A 410 6.66 -6.77 8.07
C THR A 410 5.21 -7.17 8.37
N THR A 411 5.03 -8.22 9.16
CA THR A 411 3.71 -8.71 9.59
C THR A 411 2.95 -7.63 10.36
N ILE A 412 1.65 -7.47 10.08
CA ILE A 412 0.76 -6.52 10.75
C ILE A 412 -0.37 -7.25 11.51
N PRO A 413 -0.88 -6.70 12.64
CA PRO A 413 -0.54 -5.38 13.20
C PRO A 413 0.87 -5.34 13.79
N THR A 414 1.52 -4.18 13.72
CA THR A 414 2.87 -3.98 14.26
C THR A 414 3.06 -2.57 14.79
N SER A 415 3.96 -2.43 15.75
CA SER A 415 4.39 -1.14 16.31
C SER A 415 5.90 -1.10 16.42
N SER A 416 6.51 -0.04 15.92
CA SER A 416 7.95 0.16 15.97
C SER A 416 8.26 1.58 16.42
N THR A 417 9.23 1.73 17.32
CA THR A 417 9.61 3.01 17.90
C THR A 417 11.10 3.25 17.75
N LYS A 418 11.46 4.44 17.26
CA LYS A 418 12.85 4.91 17.22
C LYS A 418 12.98 6.25 17.95
N VAL A 419 14.17 6.54 18.48
CA VAL A 419 14.45 7.78 19.18
C VAL A 419 15.37 8.65 18.33
N TYR A 420 14.95 9.88 18.11
CA TYR A 420 15.66 10.91 17.35
C TYR A 420 16.01 12.09 18.26
N SER A 421 16.77 13.05 17.74
CA SER A 421 17.14 14.25 18.48
C SER A 421 17.08 15.50 17.58
N THR A 422 17.36 16.66 18.19
CA THR A 422 17.40 17.94 17.47
C THR A 422 18.69 18.10 16.68
N ALA A 423 18.62 18.74 15.51
CA ALA A 423 19.75 19.01 14.62
C ALA A 423 20.45 20.35 14.90
N ALA A 424 19.83 21.25 15.69
CA ALA A 424 20.36 22.56 16.01
C ALA A 424 20.20 22.89 17.51
N ASP A 425 21.07 23.76 18.02
CA ASP A 425 20.99 24.28 19.37
C ASP A 425 19.70 25.12 19.56
N ASN A 426 19.12 24.98 20.75
CA ASN A 426 17.90 25.70 21.15
C ASN A 426 16.70 25.46 20.22
N GLN A 427 16.68 24.36 19.50
CA GLN A 427 15.56 23.96 18.66
C GLN A 427 14.36 23.56 19.53
N THR A 428 13.24 24.27 19.40
CA THR A 428 12.02 24.08 20.21
C THR A 428 10.91 23.34 19.45
N SER A 429 11.16 22.94 18.21
CA SER A 429 10.25 22.14 17.39
C SER A 429 11.01 21.23 16.43
N VAL A 430 10.44 20.08 16.10
CA VAL A 430 10.92 19.18 15.06
C VAL A 430 9.79 18.89 14.07
N GLU A 431 10.10 18.93 12.77
CA GLU A 431 9.20 18.44 11.72
C GLU A 431 9.45 16.94 11.55
N ILE A 432 8.40 16.15 11.64
CA ILE A 432 8.41 14.73 11.32
C ILE A 432 7.86 14.57 9.91
N HIS A 433 8.71 14.16 8.99
CA HIS A 433 8.35 13.86 7.61
C HIS A 433 8.26 12.36 7.43
N VAL A 434 7.03 11.84 7.30
CA VAL A 434 6.73 10.42 7.15
C VAL A 434 6.83 10.04 5.68
N LEU A 435 7.59 8.98 5.40
CA LEU A 435 7.93 8.53 4.06
C LEU A 435 7.60 7.04 3.86
N GLN A 436 7.28 6.69 2.63
CA GLN A 436 7.06 5.30 2.20
C GLN A 436 7.89 5.03 0.94
N GLY A 437 8.61 3.90 0.94
CA GLY A 437 9.41 3.44 -0.21
C GLY A 437 10.75 2.84 0.19
N GLU A 438 11.52 2.45 -0.83
CA GLU A 438 12.74 1.66 -0.66
C GLU A 438 14.03 2.47 -0.90
N ARG A 439 13.93 3.73 -1.37
CA ARG A 439 15.09 4.58 -1.66
C ARG A 439 15.71 5.14 -0.38
N GLU A 440 17.02 5.35 -0.40
CA GLU A 440 17.76 5.88 0.75
C GLU A 440 17.55 7.39 0.97
N MET A 441 17.16 8.12 -0.09
CA MET A 441 16.95 9.56 -0.04
C MET A 441 15.47 9.92 0.09
N ALA A 442 15.13 10.86 0.98
CA ALA A 442 13.76 11.30 1.23
C ALA A 442 13.06 11.85 -0.02
N SER A 443 13.80 12.59 -0.89
CA SER A 443 13.28 13.14 -2.13
C SER A 443 12.80 12.09 -3.13
N ASP A 444 13.31 10.87 -3.02
CA ASP A 444 13.09 9.78 -3.96
C ASP A 444 12.05 8.77 -3.46
N ASN A 445 11.45 9.07 -2.29
CA ASN A 445 10.38 8.29 -1.68
C ASN A 445 9.08 9.08 -1.63
N LYS A 446 7.98 8.39 -1.40
CA LYS A 446 6.66 9.01 -1.25
C LYS A 446 6.51 9.67 0.10
N SER A 447 6.16 10.97 0.10
CA SER A 447 5.72 11.65 1.31
C SER A 447 4.31 11.24 1.70
N LEU A 448 4.15 10.64 2.87
CA LEU A 448 2.85 10.32 3.46
C LEU A 448 2.27 11.47 4.27
N GLY A 449 3.13 12.39 4.72
CA GLY A 449 2.70 13.58 5.44
C GLY A 449 3.82 14.19 6.27
N LYS A 450 3.56 15.41 6.73
CA LYS A 450 4.45 16.15 7.61
C LYS A 450 3.66 16.70 8.78
N PHE A 451 4.25 16.65 9.98
CA PHE A 451 3.69 17.29 11.15
C PHE A 451 4.78 17.80 12.09
N ASN A 452 4.46 18.75 12.94
CA ASN A 452 5.43 19.39 13.81
C ASN A 452 5.17 19.06 15.27
N LEU A 453 6.15 18.50 15.96
CA LEU A 453 6.18 18.44 17.41
C LEU A 453 6.79 19.75 17.93
N THR A 454 6.03 20.51 18.72
CA THR A 454 6.39 21.83 19.23
C THR A 454 6.49 21.82 20.77
N GLY A 455 7.20 22.82 21.31
CA GLY A 455 7.34 22.99 22.75
C GLY A 455 8.35 22.06 23.42
N ILE A 456 9.34 21.65 22.64
CA ILE A 456 10.56 20.98 23.12
C ILE A 456 11.36 22.01 23.91
N PRO A 457 11.86 21.70 25.12
CA PRO A 457 12.75 22.59 25.87
C PRO A 457 14.00 22.96 25.08
N ALA A 458 14.37 24.24 25.11
CA ALA A 458 15.60 24.69 24.48
C ALA A 458 16.81 24.01 25.16
N ALA A 459 17.60 23.31 24.38
CA ALA A 459 18.80 22.58 24.82
C ALA A 459 19.82 22.54 23.68
N GLN A 460 21.03 22.10 23.98
CA GLN A 460 22.02 21.82 22.95
C GLN A 460 21.52 20.74 21.98
N ARG A 461 21.94 20.79 20.73
CA ARG A 461 21.60 19.77 19.72
C ARG A 461 22.02 18.38 20.21
N GLY A 462 21.24 17.37 19.91
CA GLY A 462 21.50 16.00 20.33
C GLY A 462 21.02 15.65 21.74
N ILE A 463 20.65 16.61 22.60
CA ILE A 463 20.18 16.38 23.97
C ILE A 463 18.70 16.00 24.04
N PRO A 464 17.76 16.71 23.35
CA PRO A 464 16.36 16.31 23.38
C PRO A 464 16.16 14.92 22.80
N GLN A 465 15.29 14.11 23.41
CA GLN A 465 14.96 12.77 22.95
C GLN A 465 13.51 12.76 22.43
N ILE A 466 13.39 12.59 21.13
CA ILE A 466 12.12 12.56 20.42
C ILE A 466 11.82 11.12 20.03
N GLU A 467 10.86 10.53 20.69
CA GLU A 467 10.37 9.19 20.40
C GLU A 467 9.38 9.24 19.26
N VAL A 468 9.65 8.54 18.16
CA VAL A 468 8.74 8.45 17.00
C VAL A 468 8.28 7.00 16.86
N THR A 469 6.98 6.81 17.04
CA THR A 469 6.31 5.51 17.00
C THR A 469 5.47 5.41 15.76
N PHE A 470 5.65 4.33 15.01
CA PHE A 470 4.83 3.90 13.88
C PHE A 470 3.95 2.74 14.33
N ASP A 471 2.64 2.94 14.35
CA ASP A 471 1.65 1.92 14.67
C ASP A 471 0.85 1.59 13.41
N ILE A 472 0.89 0.34 12.97
CA ILE A 472 0.04 -0.17 11.90
C ILE A 472 -1.00 -1.10 12.52
N ASP A 473 -2.26 -0.78 12.32
CA ASP A 473 -3.35 -1.61 12.82
C ASP A 473 -3.58 -2.87 11.94
N ALA A 474 -4.49 -3.74 12.38
CA ALA A 474 -4.85 -4.94 11.62
C ALA A 474 -5.54 -4.66 10.27
N ASN A 475 -5.92 -3.42 9.99
CA ASN A 475 -6.47 -2.99 8.71
C ASN A 475 -5.39 -2.42 7.78
N GLY A 476 -4.13 -2.34 8.24
CA GLY A 476 -3.03 -1.71 7.53
C GLY A 476 -3.02 -0.18 7.61
N ILE A 477 -3.75 0.42 8.53
CA ILE A 477 -3.81 1.88 8.69
C ILE A 477 -2.66 2.34 9.58
N LEU A 478 -1.83 3.24 9.04
CA LEU A 478 -0.66 3.79 9.73
C LEU A 478 -1.04 5.01 10.59
N LYS A 479 -0.60 4.97 11.84
CA LYS A 479 -0.58 6.10 12.76
C LYS A 479 0.86 6.38 13.16
N VAL A 480 1.31 7.62 13.07
CA VAL A 480 2.65 8.03 13.51
C VAL A 480 2.51 9.04 14.64
N THR A 481 3.18 8.75 15.76
CA THR A 481 3.20 9.59 16.95
C THR A 481 4.62 10.03 17.24
N ALA A 482 4.83 11.33 17.42
CA ALA A 482 6.09 11.88 17.92
C ALA A 482 5.89 12.40 19.35
N LYS A 483 6.80 12.05 20.26
CA LYS A 483 6.73 12.42 21.68
C LYS A 483 8.08 12.90 22.19
N ASP A 484 8.11 14.06 22.82
CA ASP A 484 9.28 14.51 23.59
C ASP A 484 9.31 13.82 24.96
N LYS A 485 10.35 13.04 25.23
CA LYS A 485 10.52 12.25 26.47
C LYS A 485 10.68 13.10 27.73
N ALA A 486 11.15 14.35 27.59
CA ALA A 486 11.38 15.22 28.74
C ALA A 486 10.09 15.90 29.23
N THR A 487 9.19 16.23 28.33
CA THR A 487 7.94 16.99 28.63
C THR A 487 6.68 16.17 28.49
N ASP A 488 6.76 14.93 27.98
CA ASP A 488 5.63 14.08 27.60
C ASP A 488 4.69 14.73 26.55
N LYS A 489 5.08 15.85 25.95
CA LYS A 489 4.33 16.44 24.85
C LYS A 489 4.39 15.53 23.64
N SER A 490 3.24 15.28 23.05
CA SER A 490 3.11 14.46 21.85
C SER A 490 2.29 15.14 20.77
N GLN A 491 2.56 14.77 19.55
CA GLN A 491 1.78 15.11 18.36
C GLN A 491 1.66 13.84 17.50
N GLU A 492 0.53 13.66 16.87
CA GLU A 492 0.29 12.49 16.04
C GLU A 492 -0.31 12.87 14.69
N ILE A 493 -0.08 12.02 13.71
CA ILE A 493 -0.77 12.02 12.42
C ILE A 493 -1.28 10.62 12.14
N THR A 494 -2.54 10.52 11.74
CA THR A 494 -3.05 9.30 11.09
C THR A 494 -2.98 9.54 9.59
N ILE A 495 -2.32 8.63 8.88
CA ILE A 495 -2.21 8.73 7.44
C ILE A 495 -3.57 8.40 6.85
N SER A 496 -4.28 9.43 6.46
CA SER A 496 -5.61 9.34 5.87
C SER A 496 -5.64 10.08 4.54
N GLY A 497 -5.74 9.36 3.46
CA GLY A 497 -6.39 9.78 2.23
C GLY A 497 -5.72 10.80 1.31
N SER A 498 -4.51 11.32 1.52
CA SER A 498 -3.97 12.36 0.64
C SER A 498 -2.65 12.03 -0.09
N THR A 499 -2.06 10.88 0.15
CA THR A 499 -0.68 10.58 -0.26
C THR A 499 -0.51 9.23 -0.97
N ALA A 500 -1.55 8.74 -1.61
CA ALA A 500 -1.57 7.44 -2.28
C ALA A 500 -0.53 7.31 -3.40
N LEU A 501 0.24 6.20 -3.38
CA LEU A 501 1.01 5.74 -4.53
C LEU A 501 0.12 4.92 -5.48
N SER A 502 0.32 5.06 -6.78
CA SER A 502 -0.14 4.05 -7.75
C SER A 502 0.81 2.85 -7.72
N ASP A 503 0.35 1.67 -8.16
CA ASP A 503 1.21 0.48 -8.21
C ASP A 503 2.37 0.65 -9.17
N GLU A 504 2.15 1.32 -10.30
CA GLU A 504 3.23 1.69 -11.21
C GLU A 504 4.27 2.55 -10.50
N GLU A 505 3.86 3.39 -9.55
CA GLU A 505 4.77 4.14 -8.70
C GLU A 505 5.45 3.25 -7.69
N VAL A 506 4.75 2.30 -7.06
CA VAL A 506 5.34 1.30 -6.14
C VAL A 506 6.37 0.45 -6.87
N ASP A 507 5.99 -0.17 -8.00
CA ASP A 507 6.90 -0.98 -8.81
C ASP A 507 8.05 -0.18 -9.38
N ARG A 508 7.79 1.06 -9.80
CA ARG A 508 8.85 1.97 -10.24
C ARG A 508 9.78 2.30 -9.09
N MET A 509 9.25 2.64 -7.90
CA MET A 509 10.05 2.95 -6.72
C MET A 509 10.93 1.78 -6.28
N VAL A 510 10.43 0.56 -6.32
CA VAL A 510 11.23 -0.63 -6.00
C VAL A 510 12.30 -0.88 -7.07
N LYS A 511 11.96 -0.81 -8.36
CA LYS A 511 12.93 -0.94 -9.46
C LYS A 511 13.95 0.19 -9.47
N ASP A 512 13.51 1.42 -9.22
CA ASP A 512 14.40 2.58 -9.11
C ASP A 512 15.33 2.43 -7.91
N ALA A 513 14.85 1.92 -6.78
CA ALA A 513 15.67 1.60 -5.63
C ALA A 513 16.73 0.55 -5.94
N GLU A 514 16.34 -0.57 -6.60
CA GLU A 514 17.27 -1.61 -7.01
C GLU A 514 18.32 -1.11 -8.03
N SER A 515 17.89 -0.29 -9.01
CA SER A 515 18.79 0.24 -10.05
C SER A 515 19.75 1.31 -9.56
N HIS A 516 19.41 2.01 -8.49
CA HIS A 516 20.22 3.09 -7.90
C HIS A 516 20.82 2.73 -6.54
N ALA A 517 20.69 1.47 -6.10
CA ALA A 517 21.10 1.03 -4.77
C ALA A 517 22.57 1.37 -4.43
N GLU A 518 23.50 1.19 -5.39
CA GLU A 518 24.92 1.52 -5.19
C GLU A 518 25.16 3.02 -5.14
N GLU A 519 24.49 3.80 -5.99
CA GLU A 519 24.60 5.26 -6.03
C GLU A 519 23.99 5.89 -4.77
N ASP A 520 22.80 5.44 -4.38
CA ASP A 520 22.12 5.89 -3.18
C ASP A 520 22.90 5.56 -1.91
N LYS A 521 23.46 4.34 -1.83
CA LYS A 521 24.33 3.93 -0.72
C LYS A 521 25.55 4.84 -0.61
N LYS A 522 26.23 5.10 -1.73
CA LYS A 522 27.38 6.02 -1.74
C LYS A 522 27.00 7.41 -1.26
N ARG A 523 25.87 7.95 -1.74
CA ARG A 523 25.37 9.26 -1.36
C ARG A 523 25.02 9.31 0.14
N LYS A 524 24.39 8.26 0.66
CA LYS A 524 24.10 8.11 2.09
C LYS A 524 25.39 8.08 2.91
N ASP A 525 26.38 7.25 2.54
CA ASP A 525 27.66 7.12 3.21
C ASP A 525 28.39 8.50 3.25
N GLU A 526 28.36 9.26 2.16
CA GLU A 526 28.92 10.62 2.10
C GLU A 526 28.23 11.58 3.09
N ILE A 527 26.90 11.53 3.20
CA ILE A 527 26.11 12.33 4.12
C ILE A 527 26.39 11.92 5.57
N GLU A 528 26.47 10.62 5.86
CA GLU A 528 26.78 10.11 7.19
C GLU A 528 28.17 10.58 7.67
N VAL A 529 29.18 10.50 6.81
CA VAL A 529 30.54 11.01 7.12
C VAL A 529 30.49 12.51 7.45
N ARG A 530 29.77 13.32 6.65
CA ARG A 530 29.58 14.75 6.93
C ARG A 530 28.95 15.01 8.29
N ASN A 531 27.86 14.30 8.58
CA ASN A 531 27.13 14.43 9.84
C ASN A 531 27.99 14.02 11.04
N GLN A 532 28.80 12.96 10.90
CA GLN A 532 29.74 12.52 11.94
C GLN A 532 30.83 13.57 12.21
N VAL A 533 31.46 14.09 11.17
CA VAL A 533 32.53 15.11 11.31
C VAL A 533 31.95 16.41 11.87
N ASP A 534 30.76 16.84 11.46
CA ASP A 534 30.10 18.01 12.02
C ASP A 534 29.75 17.83 13.51
N SER A 535 29.24 16.67 13.87
CA SER A 535 28.95 16.35 15.28
C SER A 535 30.20 16.29 16.13
N LEU A 536 31.28 15.73 15.61
CA LEU A 536 32.56 15.65 16.29
C LEU A 536 33.18 17.07 16.45
N ALA A 537 33.14 17.91 15.43
CA ALA A 537 33.59 19.29 15.50
C ALA A 537 32.82 20.09 16.57
N TYR A 538 31.50 19.94 16.58
CA TYR A 538 30.66 20.58 17.59
C TYR A 538 30.96 20.10 19.01
N SER A 539 31.01 18.80 19.26
CA SER A 539 31.27 18.23 20.58
C SER A 539 32.67 18.61 21.10
N THR A 540 33.69 18.60 20.23
CA THR A 540 35.05 18.99 20.59
C THR A 540 35.12 20.48 20.94
N GLU A 541 34.47 21.35 20.18
CA GLU A 541 34.37 22.79 20.48
C GLU A 541 33.66 23.05 21.82
N GLN A 542 32.57 22.34 22.12
CA GLN A 542 31.87 22.47 23.41
C GLN A 542 32.72 21.99 24.57
N THR A 543 33.40 20.86 24.40
CA THR A 543 34.29 20.32 25.48
C THR A 543 35.37 21.33 25.84
N VAL A 544 35.99 22.02 24.87
CA VAL A 544 36.99 23.07 25.17
C VAL A 544 36.36 24.25 25.89
N LYS A 545 35.16 24.67 25.51
CA LYS A 545 34.43 25.76 26.18
C LYS A 545 34.10 25.41 27.63
N ASP A 546 33.64 24.18 27.86
CA ASP A 546 33.25 23.71 29.21
C ASP A 546 34.46 23.54 30.15
N LEU A 547 35.60 23.11 29.61
CA LEU A 547 36.82 22.96 30.36
C LEU A 547 37.56 24.30 30.64
N GLY A 548 37.35 25.31 29.80
CA GLY A 548 37.86 26.66 29.94
C GLY A 548 39.39 26.72 30.17
N ASP A 549 39.81 27.28 31.32
CA ASP A 549 41.24 27.47 31.67
C ASP A 549 41.96 26.17 32.07
N LYS A 550 41.26 25.03 32.12
CA LYS A 550 41.85 23.73 32.42
C LYS A 550 42.55 23.10 31.23
N VAL A 551 42.25 23.57 30.01
CA VAL A 551 42.91 23.12 28.77
C VAL A 551 44.18 23.94 28.56
N PRO A 552 45.36 23.32 28.41
CA PRO A 552 46.60 24.03 28.07
C PRO A 552 46.44 24.83 26.78
N GLU A 553 47.01 26.03 26.70
CA GLU A 553 46.83 27.00 25.60
C GLU A 553 47.25 26.44 24.24
N ASP A 554 48.32 25.63 24.21
CA ASP A 554 48.78 24.94 23.00
C ASP A 554 47.77 23.91 22.49
N GLN A 555 47.12 23.19 23.41
CA GLN A 555 46.08 22.24 23.04
C GLN A 555 44.77 22.91 22.62
N LYS A 556 44.39 24.00 23.33
CA LYS A 556 43.23 24.80 22.95
C LYS A 556 43.37 25.32 21.52
N LYS A 557 44.55 25.83 21.19
CA LYS A 557 44.84 26.29 19.82
C LYS A 557 44.80 25.16 18.79
N ALA A 558 45.37 24.00 19.14
CA ALA A 558 45.32 22.83 18.24
C ALA A 558 43.88 22.35 17.96
N VAL A 559 43.01 22.40 18.99
CA VAL A 559 41.58 22.08 18.81
C VAL A 559 40.89 23.13 17.94
N GLU A 560 41.08 24.42 18.21
CA GLU A 560 40.49 25.51 17.42
C GLU A 560 40.91 25.43 15.96
N GLU A 561 42.18 25.11 15.67
CA GLU A 561 42.66 24.90 14.29
C GLU A 561 42.00 23.66 13.64
N ALA A 562 41.89 22.55 14.35
CA ALA A 562 41.28 21.32 13.84
C ALA A 562 39.77 21.52 13.58
N VAL A 563 39.06 22.20 14.48
CA VAL A 563 37.64 22.54 14.30
C VAL A 563 37.44 23.50 13.12
N ALA A 564 38.29 24.51 12.98
CA ALA A 564 38.21 25.44 11.82
C ALA A 564 38.48 24.74 10.49
N GLU A 565 39.46 23.81 10.46
CA GLU A 565 39.76 23.01 9.26
C GLU A 565 38.59 22.09 8.93
N ALA A 566 37.96 21.43 9.92
CA ALA A 566 36.78 20.60 9.71
C ALA A 566 35.60 21.41 9.19
N LYS A 567 35.30 22.56 9.77
CA LYS A 567 34.23 23.46 9.29
C LYS A 567 34.48 23.90 7.86
N THR A 568 35.73 24.23 7.52
CA THR A 568 36.10 24.61 6.13
C THR A 568 35.95 23.44 5.16
N ALA A 569 36.33 22.23 5.56
CA ALA A 569 36.14 21.03 4.74
C ALA A 569 34.65 20.71 4.54
N LEU A 570 33.84 20.88 5.57
CA LEU A 570 32.38 20.67 5.53
C LEU A 570 31.67 21.66 4.60
N ASP A 571 32.19 22.89 4.43
CA ASP A 571 31.68 23.85 3.45
C ASP A 571 31.97 23.43 1.99
N GLY A 572 32.94 22.53 1.80
CA GLY A 572 33.32 21.98 0.49
C GLY A 572 32.54 20.73 0.09
N SER A 573 32.86 20.16 -1.09
CA SER A 573 32.28 18.92 -1.61
C SER A 573 33.25 17.72 -1.60
N ASP A 574 34.51 17.91 -1.15
CA ASP A 574 35.54 16.86 -1.15
C ASP A 574 35.40 15.97 0.10
N ILE A 575 34.85 14.76 -0.09
CA ILE A 575 34.61 13.82 1.00
C ILE A 575 35.90 13.30 1.65
N GLU A 576 36.98 13.18 0.87
CA GLU A 576 38.27 12.73 1.42
C GLU A 576 38.92 13.84 2.30
N ALA A 577 38.74 15.11 1.94
CA ALA A 577 39.15 16.22 2.78
C ALA A 577 38.35 16.24 4.10
N ILE A 578 37.07 15.94 4.06
CA ILE A 578 36.19 15.85 5.24
C ILE A 578 36.62 14.71 6.15
N LYS A 579 36.86 13.51 5.62
CA LYS A 579 37.35 12.37 6.39
C LYS A 579 38.65 12.67 7.09
N LYS A 580 39.62 13.25 6.37
CA LYS A 580 40.92 13.63 6.91
C LYS A 580 40.80 14.65 8.04
N ALA A 581 39.92 15.64 7.89
CA ALA A 581 39.62 16.61 8.95
C ALA A 581 38.96 15.93 10.17
N GLY A 582 38.11 14.95 9.98
CA GLY A 582 37.51 14.13 11.02
C GLY A 582 38.53 13.29 11.78
N GLU A 583 39.49 12.67 11.08
CA GLU A 583 40.61 11.94 11.72
C GLU A 583 41.43 12.85 12.61
N LYS A 584 41.76 14.07 12.13
CA LYS A 584 42.49 15.06 12.89
C LYS A 584 41.71 15.52 14.15
N LEU A 585 40.39 15.72 14.02
CA LEU A 585 39.53 16.04 15.15
C LEU A 585 39.49 14.90 16.17
N THR A 586 39.45 13.66 15.73
CA THR A 586 39.48 12.49 16.61
C THR A 586 40.79 12.43 17.41
N GLU A 587 41.94 12.68 16.75
CA GLU A 587 43.25 12.70 17.42
C GLU A 587 43.33 13.79 18.50
N VAL A 588 42.82 14.99 18.18
CA VAL A 588 42.82 16.10 19.12
C VAL A 588 41.80 15.88 20.25
N GLY A 589 40.64 15.28 19.94
CA GLY A 589 39.60 14.92 20.90
C GLY A 589 40.07 13.88 21.91
N GLN A 590 40.88 12.88 21.50
CA GLN A 590 41.51 11.91 22.41
C GLN A 590 42.45 12.58 23.43
N LYS A 591 43.26 13.53 22.99
CA LYS A 591 44.13 14.29 23.89
C LYS A 591 43.33 15.14 24.89
N LEU A 592 42.20 15.69 24.49
CA LEU A 592 41.26 16.38 25.37
C LEU A 592 40.65 15.44 26.40
N ALA A 593 40.24 14.24 25.99
CA ALA A 593 39.69 13.23 26.91
C ALA A 593 40.67 12.81 27.99
N GLU A 594 41.97 12.70 27.66
CA GLU A 594 43.05 12.45 28.65
C GLU A 594 43.11 13.54 29.72
N ILE A 595 42.93 14.81 29.34
CA ILE A 595 42.93 15.95 30.28
C ILE A 595 41.70 15.90 31.18
N VAL A 596 40.52 15.61 30.61
CA VAL A 596 39.29 15.46 31.39
C VAL A 596 39.43 14.34 32.42
N TYR A 597 40.02 13.22 32.03
CA TYR A 597 40.27 12.07 32.92
C TYR A 597 41.26 12.41 34.02
N ALA A 598 42.33 13.12 33.70
CA ALA A 598 43.33 13.54 34.68
C ALA A 598 42.75 14.56 35.69
N ASP A 599 41.91 15.49 35.25
CA ASP A 599 41.24 16.47 36.13
C ASP A 599 40.22 15.80 37.04
N ALA A 600 39.44 14.83 36.53
CA ALA A 600 38.48 14.05 37.31
C ALA A 600 39.20 13.21 38.39
N GLN A 601 40.36 12.62 38.09
CA GLN A 601 41.19 11.90 39.08
C GLN A 601 41.80 12.84 40.12
N ALA A 602 42.23 14.05 39.75
CA ALA A 602 42.77 15.03 40.68
C ALA A 602 41.69 15.56 41.66
N GLN A 603 40.45 15.70 41.21
CA GLN A 603 39.30 16.08 42.05
C GLN A 603 38.88 14.98 43.02
N THR A 604 38.98 13.69 42.63
CA THR A 604 38.75 12.55 43.53
C THR A 604 39.89 12.36 44.54
N ALA A 605 41.14 12.66 44.20
CA ALA A 605 42.29 12.61 45.10
C ALA A 605 42.32 13.77 46.10
N GLY A 606 41.75 14.93 45.79
CA GLY A 606 41.68 16.11 46.68
C GLY A 606 40.59 16.02 47.78
N ASN A 607 39.68 15.06 47.72
CA ASN A 607 38.55 14.93 48.65
C ASN A 607 38.67 13.75 49.63
N ASN A 608 39.83 13.09 49.71
CA ASN A 608 40.09 12.02 50.68
C ASN A 608 40.72 12.53 52.02
N GLY A 609 39.91 13.25 52.79
CA GLY A 609 40.21 13.68 54.17
C GLY A 609 38.96 13.51 55.05
N ALA A 610 38.36 12.32 55.14
CA ALA A 610 37.58 11.83 56.29
C ALA A 610 36.96 10.46 55.92
N ALA A 611 37.31 9.47 56.74
CA ALA A 611 36.96 8.07 56.63
C ALA A 611 35.43 7.84 56.66
N SER A 612 34.90 7.13 55.67
CA SER A 612 33.83 6.13 55.85
C SER A 612 33.79 5.26 54.60
N ASN A 613 33.75 3.94 54.78
CA ASN A 613 33.70 2.91 53.75
C ASN A 613 32.60 3.17 52.74
N PRO A 614 32.87 3.17 51.45
CA PRO A 614 31.81 3.09 50.44
C PRO A 614 31.70 1.67 49.89
N SER A 615 30.48 1.17 49.88
CA SER A 615 30.06 0.08 49.02
C SER A 615 30.32 0.45 47.54
N GLU A 616 30.91 -0.49 46.82
CA GLU A 616 31.20 -0.41 45.38
C GLU A 616 30.00 0.08 44.58
N PRO A 617 30.19 1.01 43.65
CA PRO A 617 29.17 1.25 42.62
C PRO A 617 29.36 0.23 41.50
N ASP A 618 28.26 -0.42 41.13
CA ASP A 618 28.15 -1.25 39.93
C ASP A 618 28.58 -0.43 38.70
N VAL A 619 29.73 -0.79 38.15
CA VAL A 619 30.13 -0.35 36.81
C VAL A 619 29.42 -1.27 35.82
N VAL A 620 28.41 -0.75 35.13
CA VAL A 620 27.83 -1.43 33.97
C VAL A 620 28.78 -1.18 32.81
N ASP A 621 29.67 -2.15 32.54
CA ASP A 621 30.38 -2.24 31.28
C ASP A 621 29.37 -2.48 30.18
N ALA A 622 29.28 -1.56 29.24
CA ALA A 622 28.57 -1.79 28.00
C ALA A 622 29.48 -2.59 27.06
N ASP A 623 29.44 -3.90 27.17
CA ASP A 623 30.03 -4.79 26.18
C ASP A 623 29.30 -4.68 24.86
N TYR A 624 29.99 -4.12 23.87
CA TYR A 624 29.61 -4.23 22.46
C TYR A 624 30.12 -5.57 21.96
N GLU A 625 29.25 -6.53 21.86
CA GLU A 625 29.54 -7.79 21.16
C GLU A 625 29.28 -7.59 19.67
N VAL A 626 30.38 -7.54 18.89
CA VAL A 626 30.33 -7.64 17.43
C VAL A 626 30.04 -9.10 17.12
N VAL A 627 28.82 -9.41 16.67
CA VAL A 627 28.48 -10.74 16.15
C VAL A 627 29.00 -10.82 14.72
N ASP A 628 30.16 -11.44 14.53
CA ASP A 628 30.63 -11.92 13.24
C ASP A 628 29.82 -13.18 12.87
N ASP A 629 28.89 -13.02 11.90
CA ASP A 629 28.24 -14.12 11.21
C ASP A 629 29.19 -14.74 10.17
N ASP A 630 30.04 -15.67 10.61
CA ASP A 630 30.66 -16.65 9.70
C ASP A 630 30.94 -17.96 10.45
N LYS A 631 30.39 -19.03 9.88
CA LYS A 631 30.60 -20.47 10.15
C LYS A 631 29.59 -21.19 11.03
N ASN A 632 28.68 -21.89 10.37
CA ASN A 632 28.63 -23.34 10.65
C ASN A 632 28.13 -24.14 9.44
N GLN A 633 29.08 -24.83 8.84
CA GLN A 633 28.88 -26.12 8.19
C GLN A 633 28.91 -27.18 9.32
N ASN A 634 27.80 -27.89 9.48
CA ASN A 634 27.76 -29.36 9.61
C ASN A 634 26.31 -29.81 9.69
#